data_ac15e608d643050542c1688ee3c51e59
#
_entry.id   ac15e608d643050542c1688ee3c51e59
#
_cell.length_a   1.000
_cell.length_b   1.000
_cell.length_c   1.000
_cell.angle_alpha   90.00
_cell.angle_beta   90.00
_cell.angle_gamma   90.00
#
_symmetry.space_group_name_H-M   'P 1'
#
loop_
_entity.id
_entity.type
_entity.pdbx_description
1 polymer ?
#
loop_
_entity_poly.entity_id
_entity_poly.type
_entity_poly.pdbx_seq_one_letter_code
_entity_poly.pdbx_strand_id
1 'polypeptide(L)'
;MKQPVIIAAKRIAFGKYGGRLRHLEPESLLEPLFNHFTDQYPKVMSLLDDVILGNTVGNGGNLARKSLLEAGLDFKIPGITIDRQCGSGLEAVIQACRMVQSGAGTIYIAGGVESTSRAPWKIKRPQSVYESEFPQFFERAPFAREGEDPSMIEAAENVAKKYHISRNEQDDFAYRSHQLASKNMNNGNISQEILPFKVKGEYFNQDESIKPQLTLRTLGRLKPLLNEGTVTVGNSCKKNDGAVLLIVMEENRARQLG
;
A
#
# COMPACT_ATOMS: atom_id res chain seq x y z
N MET A 1 1.59 16.22 26.31
CA MET A 1 1.01 15.39 25.24
C MET A 1 1.33 13.92 25.55
N LYS A 2 0.39 13.02 25.28
CA LYS A 2 0.66 11.57 25.37
C LYS A 2 1.65 11.16 24.29
N GLN A 3 2.52 10.19 24.58
CA GLN A 3 3.54 9.72 23.64
C GLN A 3 3.01 8.51 22.87
N PRO A 4 2.86 8.59 21.53
CA PRO A 4 2.54 7.42 20.72
C PRO A 4 3.78 6.55 20.50
N VAL A 5 3.60 5.24 20.55
CA VAL A 5 4.60 4.22 20.23
C VAL A 5 4.00 3.17 19.29
N ILE A 6 4.83 2.58 18.44
CA ILE A 6 4.45 1.43 17.61
C ILE A 6 4.95 0.18 18.31
N ILE A 7 4.04 -0.70 18.73
CA ILE A 7 4.38 -1.93 19.47
C ILE A 7 4.47 -3.15 18.56
N ALA A 8 3.81 -3.14 17.42
CA ALA A 8 3.86 -4.21 16.44
C ALA A 8 3.66 -3.65 15.04
N ALA A 9 4.30 -4.26 14.05
CA ALA A 9 4.13 -3.99 12.63
C ALA A 9 4.32 -5.28 11.84
N LYS A 10 3.37 -5.60 10.96
CA LYS A 10 3.44 -6.74 10.04
C LYS A 10 2.81 -6.38 8.71
N ARG A 11 3.36 -6.95 7.65
CA ARG A 11 2.79 -6.89 6.30
C ARG A 11 2.69 -8.28 5.68
N ILE A 12 1.89 -8.44 4.69
CA ILE A 12 2.02 -9.58 3.78
C ILE A 12 3.13 -9.29 2.75
N ALA A 13 3.60 -10.32 2.07
CA ALA A 13 4.48 -10.10 0.92
C ALA A 13 3.73 -9.34 -0.19
N PHE A 14 4.43 -8.50 -0.95
CA PHE A 14 3.83 -7.75 -2.07
C PHE A 14 3.67 -8.64 -3.30
N GLY A 15 2.42 -8.78 -3.76
CA GLY A 15 2.08 -9.38 -5.04
C GLY A 15 2.30 -8.40 -6.19
N LYS A 16 2.76 -8.89 -7.33
CA LYS A 16 2.72 -8.10 -8.56
C LYS A 16 1.30 -8.01 -9.11
N TYR A 17 0.97 -6.94 -9.82
CA TYR A 17 -0.29 -6.83 -10.56
C TYR A 17 -0.54 -8.06 -11.44
N GLY A 18 -1.72 -8.66 -11.31
CA GLY A 18 -2.06 -9.92 -11.99
C GLY A 18 -1.30 -11.15 -11.50
N GLY A 19 -0.55 -11.06 -10.38
CA GLY A 19 0.24 -12.13 -9.79
C GLY A 19 -0.57 -13.10 -8.93
N ARG A 20 0.07 -13.69 -7.93
CA ARG A 20 -0.56 -14.72 -7.08
C ARG A 20 -1.72 -14.17 -6.24
N LEU A 21 -1.70 -12.88 -5.88
CA LEU A 21 -2.75 -12.23 -5.08
C LEU A 21 -3.95 -11.74 -5.91
N ARG A 22 -3.92 -11.81 -7.25
CA ARG A 22 -4.91 -11.20 -8.16
C ARG A 22 -6.38 -11.58 -7.94
N HIS A 23 -6.65 -12.61 -7.18
CA HIS A 23 -8.02 -13.06 -6.90
C HIS A 23 -8.52 -12.67 -5.51
N LEU A 24 -7.67 -12.04 -4.71
CA LEU A 24 -7.99 -11.67 -3.34
C LEU A 24 -8.50 -10.22 -3.28
N GLU A 25 -9.65 -10.05 -2.65
CA GLU A 25 -10.17 -8.72 -2.31
C GLU A 25 -9.31 -8.09 -1.21
N PRO A 26 -9.35 -6.76 -1.05
CA PRO A 26 -8.54 -6.07 -0.03
C PRO A 26 -8.73 -6.62 1.38
N GLU A 27 -9.96 -6.97 1.75
CA GLU A 27 -10.30 -7.53 3.06
C GLU A 27 -9.57 -8.86 3.31
N SER A 28 -9.51 -9.72 2.28
CA SER A 28 -8.81 -11.01 2.36
C SER A 28 -7.28 -10.86 2.46
N LEU A 29 -6.72 -9.72 2.03
CA LEU A 29 -5.31 -9.39 2.24
C LEU A 29 -5.03 -8.92 3.67
N LEU A 30 -6.00 -8.30 4.33
CA LEU A 30 -5.91 -7.81 5.72
C LEU A 30 -6.21 -8.89 6.75
N GLU A 31 -7.09 -9.84 6.43
CA GLU A 31 -7.54 -10.89 7.36
C GLU A 31 -6.38 -11.62 8.07
N PRO A 32 -5.33 -12.13 7.38
CA PRO A 32 -4.24 -12.81 8.07
C PRO A 32 -3.48 -11.91 9.04
N LEU A 33 -3.40 -10.60 8.77
CA LEU A 33 -2.75 -9.64 9.65
C LEU A 33 -3.59 -9.35 10.90
N PHE A 34 -4.91 -9.17 10.76
CA PHE A 34 -5.81 -9.03 11.90
C PHE A 34 -5.79 -10.27 12.78
N ASN A 35 -5.88 -11.46 12.18
CA ASN A 35 -5.82 -12.73 12.91
C ASN A 35 -4.49 -12.87 13.67
N HIS A 36 -3.37 -12.59 13.02
CA HIS A 36 -2.06 -12.60 13.67
C HIS A 36 -2.00 -11.68 14.89
N PHE A 37 -2.50 -10.43 14.78
CA PHE A 37 -2.49 -9.50 15.91
C PHE A 37 -3.46 -9.92 17.00
N THR A 38 -4.62 -10.50 16.66
CA THR A 38 -5.57 -11.03 17.63
C THR A 38 -4.95 -12.19 18.43
N ASP A 39 -4.22 -13.07 17.77
CA ASP A 39 -3.54 -14.20 18.42
C ASP A 39 -2.36 -13.75 19.30
N GLN A 40 -1.54 -12.82 18.81
CA GLN A 40 -0.34 -12.37 19.51
C GLN A 40 -0.62 -11.35 20.63
N TYR A 41 -1.64 -10.50 20.44
CA TYR A 41 -1.95 -9.37 21.33
C TYR A 41 -3.45 -9.35 21.73
N PRO A 42 -4.05 -10.45 22.23
CA PRO A 42 -5.48 -10.53 22.45
C PRO A 42 -6.04 -9.45 23.37
N LYS A 43 -5.31 -9.10 24.43
CA LYS A 43 -5.69 -8.00 25.34
C LYS A 43 -5.70 -6.64 24.67
N VAL A 44 -4.72 -6.36 23.82
CA VAL A 44 -4.62 -5.10 23.07
C VAL A 44 -5.76 -5.00 22.06
N MET A 45 -5.98 -6.08 21.31
CA MET A 45 -7.02 -6.14 20.27
C MET A 45 -8.45 -6.01 20.83
N SER A 46 -8.69 -6.46 22.07
CA SER A 46 -10.00 -6.27 22.74
C SER A 46 -10.24 -4.85 23.27
N LEU A 47 -9.23 -3.99 23.26
CA LEU A 47 -9.25 -2.63 23.78
C LEU A 47 -9.03 -1.56 22.69
N LEU A 48 -9.17 -1.94 21.42
CA LEU A 48 -8.99 -1.01 20.30
C LEU A 48 -10.01 0.14 20.34
N ASP A 49 -9.49 1.36 20.22
CA ASP A 49 -10.31 2.56 20.08
C ASP A 49 -10.78 2.79 18.64
N ASP A 50 -9.92 2.49 17.64
CA ASP A 50 -10.28 2.64 16.22
C ASP A 50 -9.32 1.88 15.29
N VAL A 51 -9.76 1.67 14.04
CA VAL A 51 -8.97 1.12 12.93
C VAL A 51 -8.90 2.14 11.80
N ILE A 52 -7.71 2.62 11.47
CA ILE A 52 -7.47 3.66 10.45
C ILE A 52 -6.68 3.05 9.31
N LEU A 53 -7.30 2.90 8.13
CA LEU A 53 -6.65 2.28 6.97
C LEU A 53 -6.63 3.19 5.75
N GLY A 54 -5.48 3.23 5.09
CA GLY A 54 -5.34 3.83 3.77
C GLY A 54 -5.82 2.87 2.68
N ASN A 55 -6.63 3.38 1.76
CA ASN A 55 -7.00 2.69 0.52
C ASN A 55 -7.39 3.72 -0.54
N THR A 56 -6.89 3.56 -1.76
CA THR A 56 -7.04 4.54 -2.85
C THR A 56 -7.77 3.97 -4.07
N VAL A 57 -7.42 2.74 -4.48
CA VAL A 57 -7.95 2.16 -5.72
C VAL A 57 -9.15 1.24 -5.51
N GLY A 58 -9.62 1.08 -4.27
CA GLY A 58 -10.72 0.18 -3.92
C GLY A 58 -12.10 0.63 -4.41
N ASN A 59 -13.10 -0.16 -4.03
CA ASN A 59 -14.51 0.03 -4.42
C ASN A 59 -15.18 1.26 -3.76
N GLY A 60 -14.47 1.98 -2.90
CA GLY A 60 -15.07 2.99 -2.02
C GLY A 60 -15.73 2.37 -0.79
N GLY A 61 -16.50 3.17 -0.08
CA GLY A 61 -17.08 2.77 1.21
C GLY A 61 -16.05 2.80 2.34
N ASN A 62 -16.39 2.14 3.45
CA ASN A 62 -15.51 2.07 4.61
C ASN A 62 -14.83 0.71 4.69
N LEU A 63 -13.75 0.54 3.92
CA LEU A 63 -12.99 -0.69 3.85
C LEU A 63 -12.42 -1.10 5.21
N ALA A 64 -11.92 -0.13 6.01
CA ALA A 64 -11.42 -0.40 7.35
C ALA A 64 -12.48 -1.07 8.22
N ARG A 65 -13.68 -0.52 8.23
CA ARG A 65 -14.81 -1.07 8.98
C ARG A 65 -15.21 -2.46 8.47
N LYS A 66 -15.29 -2.63 7.16
CA LYS A 66 -15.63 -3.92 6.54
C LYS A 66 -14.61 -5.00 6.90
N SER A 67 -13.31 -4.68 6.74
CA SER A 67 -12.22 -5.64 6.98
C SER A 67 -12.13 -6.11 8.42
N LEU A 68 -12.28 -5.19 9.39
CA LEU A 68 -12.23 -5.58 10.81
C LEU A 68 -13.41 -6.50 11.18
N LEU A 69 -14.59 -6.30 10.61
CA LEU A 69 -15.76 -7.15 10.86
C LEU A 69 -15.60 -8.52 10.19
N GLU A 70 -15.09 -8.57 8.96
CA GLU A 70 -14.78 -9.84 8.27
C GLU A 70 -13.71 -10.66 9.00
N ALA A 71 -12.74 -9.97 9.65
CA ALA A 71 -11.75 -10.61 10.52
C ALA A 71 -12.30 -11.02 11.90
N GLY A 72 -13.59 -10.82 12.17
CA GLY A 72 -14.26 -11.24 13.41
C GLY A 72 -14.01 -10.36 14.63
N LEU A 73 -13.50 -9.11 14.45
CA LEU A 73 -13.36 -8.19 15.57
C LEU A 73 -14.71 -7.66 16.06
N ASP A 74 -14.75 -7.17 17.31
CA ASP A 74 -15.97 -6.66 17.94
C ASP A 74 -16.59 -5.52 17.11
N PHE A 75 -17.92 -5.64 16.86
CA PHE A 75 -18.69 -4.62 16.12
C PHE A 75 -18.69 -3.23 16.77
N LYS A 76 -18.27 -3.11 18.04
CA LYS A 76 -18.10 -1.81 18.73
C LYS A 76 -16.89 -1.05 18.25
N ILE A 77 -15.88 -1.72 17.68
CA ILE A 77 -14.67 -1.07 17.22
C ILE A 77 -15.01 -0.26 15.95
N PRO A 78 -14.85 1.06 15.93
CA PRO A 78 -15.06 1.86 14.73
C PRO A 78 -13.96 1.58 13.70
N GLY A 79 -14.12 2.13 12.52
CA GLY A 79 -13.09 2.07 11.48
C GLY A 79 -13.25 3.23 10.52
N ILE A 80 -12.16 3.76 10.02
CA ILE A 80 -12.14 4.81 8.99
C ILE A 80 -11.18 4.45 7.87
N THR A 81 -11.64 4.66 6.63
CA THR A 81 -10.80 4.54 5.44
C THR A 81 -10.44 5.93 4.95
N ILE A 82 -9.16 6.15 4.69
CA ILE A 82 -8.64 7.44 4.24
C ILE A 82 -7.96 7.31 2.89
N ASP A 83 -8.06 8.36 2.09
CA ASP A 83 -7.37 8.50 0.82
C ASP A 83 -6.52 9.79 0.81
N ARG A 84 -5.21 9.60 0.70
CA ARG A 84 -4.19 10.61 0.41
C ARG A 84 -3.28 10.09 -0.71
N GLN A 85 -3.87 9.43 -1.70
CA GLN A 85 -3.16 8.75 -2.78
C GLN A 85 -2.08 7.80 -2.23
N CYS A 86 -0.89 7.76 -2.81
CA CYS A 86 0.21 6.89 -2.37
C CYS A 86 0.65 7.10 -0.90
N GLY A 87 0.28 8.23 -0.28
CA GLY A 87 0.56 8.55 1.11
C GLY A 87 -0.47 8.05 2.12
N SER A 88 -1.55 7.37 1.68
CA SER A 88 -2.69 7.01 2.53
C SER A 88 -2.32 6.13 3.73
N GLY A 89 -1.49 5.11 3.51
CA GLY A 89 -1.04 4.22 4.59
C GLY A 89 -0.20 4.95 5.65
N LEU A 90 0.72 5.83 5.21
CA LEU A 90 1.50 6.65 6.13
C LEU A 90 0.62 7.66 6.87
N GLU A 91 -0.36 8.26 6.19
CA GLU A 91 -1.32 9.17 6.83
C GLU A 91 -2.16 8.48 7.89
N ALA A 92 -2.56 7.22 7.69
CA ALA A 92 -3.25 6.42 8.70
C ALA A 92 -2.42 6.32 9.99
N VAL A 93 -1.12 6.05 9.89
CA VAL A 93 -0.20 6.01 11.03
C VAL A 93 -0.06 7.38 11.69
N ILE A 94 0.08 8.44 10.90
CA ILE A 94 0.17 9.81 11.41
C ILE A 94 -1.11 10.20 12.16
N GLN A 95 -2.28 9.85 11.64
CA GLN A 95 -3.55 10.12 12.32
C GLN A 95 -3.67 9.35 13.63
N ALA A 96 -3.34 8.05 13.66
CA ALA A 96 -3.33 7.27 14.90
C ALA A 96 -2.40 7.90 15.95
N CYS A 97 -1.20 8.33 15.55
CA CYS A 97 -0.27 9.03 16.46
C CYS A 97 -0.88 10.34 17.00
N ARG A 98 -1.50 11.14 16.14
CA ARG A 98 -2.16 12.40 16.55
C ARG A 98 -3.35 12.15 17.49
N MET A 99 -4.13 11.10 17.25
CA MET A 99 -5.24 10.70 18.12
C MET A 99 -4.74 10.31 19.52
N VAL A 100 -3.63 9.55 19.61
CA VAL A 100 -2.96 9.27 20.89
C VAL A 100 -2.48 10.57 21.55
N GLN A 101 -1.78 11.44 20.81
CA GLN A 101 -1.25 12.70 21.34
C GLN A 101 -2.34 13.63 21.88
N SER A 102 -3.49 13.69 21.22
CA SER A 102 -4.64 14.51 21.64
C SER A 102 -5.41 13.91 22.85
N GLY A 103 -5.18 12.63 23.15
CA GLY A 103 -5.92 11.90 24.18
C GLY A 103 -7.30 11.41 23.76
N ALA A 104 -7.60 11.39 22.43
CA ALA A 104 -8.86 10.90 21.90
C ALA A 104 -9.01 9.37 22.05
N GLY A 105 -7.92 8.66 22.23
CA GLY A 105 -7.87 7.23 22.51
C GLY A 105 -6.45 6.83 22.92
N THR A 106 -6.22 5.53 23.07
CA THR A 106 -4.96 4.98 23.54
C THR A 106 -4.42 3.83 22.68
N ILE A 107 -5.27 3.17 21.88
CA ILE A 107 -4.89 1.98 21.12
C ILE A 107 -5.55 2.01 19.73
N TYR A 108 -4.74 1.99 18.68
CA TYR A 108 -5.19 2.07 17.30
C TYR A 108 -4.53 1.00 16.45
N ILE A 109 -5.28 0.42 15.51
CA ILE A 109 -4.70 -0.22 14.33
C ILE A 109 -4.58 0.84 13.24
N ALA A 110 -3.39 0.94 12.64
CA ALA A 110 -3.14 1.82 11.51
C ALA A 110 -2.42 1.06 10.40
N GLY A 111 -2.60 1.47 9.16
CA GLY A 111 -1.92 0.85 8.02
C GLY A 111 -2.62 1.11 6.71
N GLY A 112 -2.62 0.11 5.84
CA GLY A 112 -3.28 0.25 4.55
C GLY A 112 -3.25 -1.04 3.74
N VAL A 113 -4.07 -1.06 2.71
CA VAL A 113 -4.20 -2.17 1.78
C VAL A 113 -4.51 -1.66 0.39
N GLU A 114 -3.89 -2.28 -0.60
CA GLU A 114 -4.29 -2.13 -2.00
C GLU A 114 -4.36 -3.49 -2.67
N SER A 115 -5.46 -3.76 -3.34
CA SER A 115 -5.60 -4.83 -4.31
C SER A 115 -5.81 -4.21 -5.68
N THR A 116 -4.71 -3.77 -6.29
CA THR A 116 -4.74 -3.12 -7.61
C THR A 116 -5.27 -4.08 -8.67
N SER A 117 -5.02 -5.39 -8.48
CA SER A 117 -5.53 -6.45 -9.35
C SER A 117 -7.05 -6.59 -9.30
N ARG A 118 -7.70 -6.14 -8.22
CA ARG A 118 -9.15 -6.17 -8.01
C ARG A 118 -9.79 -4.77 -8.05
N ALA A 119 -9.02 -3.74 -8.37
CA ALA A 119 -9.53 -2.38 -8.49
C ALA A 119 -10.70 -2.34 -9.48
N PRO A 120 -11.84 -1.71 -9.14
CA PRO A 120 -12.99 -1.63 -10.03
C PRO A 120 -12.70 -0.76 -11.25
N TRP A 121 -13.34 -1.07 -12.34
CA TRP A 121 -13.41 -0.14 -13.46
C TRP A 121 -14.36 1.00 -13.11
N LYS A 122 -13.88 2.22 -13.24
CA LYS A 122 -14.67 3.43 -12.99
C LYS A 122 -15.07 4.05 -14.32
N ILE A 123 -16.36 4.34 -14.46
CA ILE A 123 -16.93 4.91 -15.68
C ILE A 123 -17.44 6.32 -15.36
N LYS A 124 -17.11 7.29 -16.21
CA LYS A 124 -17.63 8.66 -16.10
C LYS A 124 -19.14 8.66 -16.31
N ARG A 125 -19.84 9.41 -15.50
CA ARG A 125 -21.26 9.64 -15.72
C ARG A 125 -21.43 10.67 -16.85
N PRO A 126 -22.38 10.48 -17.78
CA PRO A 126 -22.69 11.49 -18.80
C PRO A 126 -23.06 12.82 -18.15
N GLN A 127 -22.67 13.92 -18.77
CA GLN A 127 -23.06 15.26 -18.32
C GLN A 127 -24.53 15.56 -18.63
N SER A 128 -25.07 14.98 -19.71
CA SER A 128 -26.46 15.12 -20.12
C SER A 128 -27.10 13.74 -20.27
N VAL A 129 -28.39 13.63 -19.91
CA VAL A 129 -29.20 12.42 -20.13
C VAL A 129 -29.42 12.12 -21.62
N TYR A 130 -29.16 13.08 -22.48
CA TYR A 130 -29.27 12.97 -23.97
C TYR A 130 -27.93 12.76 -24.64
N GLU A 131 -26.84 12.60 -23.86
CA GLU A 131 -25.51 12.32 -24.37
C GLU A 131 -25.49 10.91 -25.00
N SER A 132 -25.15 10.84 -26.28
CA SER A 132 -25.10 9.61 -27.06
C SER A 132 -23.69 9.02 -27.16
N GLU A 133 -22.71 9.59 -26.41
CA GLU A 133 -21.35 9.09 -26.37
C GLU A 133 -21.25 7.76 -25.62
N PHE A 134 -20.32 6.92 -26.08
CA PHE A 134 -20.01 5.68 -25.36
C PHE A 134 -19.46 5.97 -23.95
N PRO A 135 -19.75 5.10 -22.96
CA PRO A 135 -19.20 5.24 -21.62
C PRO A 135 -17.68 5.35 -21.63
N GLN A 136 -17.14 6.39 -21.01
CA GLN A 136 -15.71 6.63 -20.92
C GLN A 136 -15.16 6.12 -19.58
N PHE A 137 -14.12 5.30 -19.64
CA PHE A 137 -13.43 4.84 -18.44
C PHE A 137 -12.55 5.95 -17.86
N PHE A 138 -12.45 5.98 -16.52
CA PHE A 138 -11.39 6.72 -15.85
C PHE A 138 -10.09 5.93 -15.98
N GLU A 139 -9.07 6.53 -16.53
CA GLU A 139 -7.73 5.92 -16.55
C GLU A 139 -7.10 5.92 -15.16
N ARG A 140 -7.30 7.01 -14.41
CA ARG A 140 -6.85 7.20 -13.03
C ARG A 140 -7.67 8.30 -12.35
N ALA A 141 -7.64 8.33 -11.02
CA ALA A 141 -8.19 9.47 -10.27
C ALA A 141 -7.31 10.70 -10.53
N PRO A 142 -7.90 11.86 -10.90
CA PRO A 142 -7.15 13.10 -11.02
C PRO A 142 -6.71 13.58 -9.63
N PHE A 143 -5.55 14.25 -9.53
CA PHE A 143 -5.06 14.84 -8.29
C PHE A 143 -4.60 16.30 -8.47
N ALA A 144 -4.71 16.85 -9.67
CA ALA A 144 -4.45 18.25 -9.97
C ALA A 144 -5.52 18.81 -10.94
N ARG A 145 -5.41 20.06 -11.30
CA ARG A 145 -6.29 20.71 -12.27
C ARG A 145 -6.10 20.11 -13.66
N GLU A 146 -7.11 20.20 -14.48
CA GLU A 146 -7.01 19.84 -15.89
C GLU A 146 -5.87 20.64 -16.56
N GLY A 147 -5.00 19.95 -17.31
CA GLY A 147 -3.79 20.51 -17.88
C GLY A 147 -2.58 20.63 -16.94
N GLU A 148 -2.78 20.46 -15.62
CA GLU A 148 -1.70 20.45 -14.59
C GLU A 148 -1.54 19.09 -13.94
N ASP A 149 -2.17 18.04 -14.46
CA ASP A 149 -2.25 16.70 -13.91
C ASP A 149 -1.51 15.67 -14.81
N PRO A 150 -0.17 15.71 -14.86
CA PRO A 150 0.60 14.78 -15.67
C PRO A 150 0.43 13.35 -15.17
N SER A 151 0.53 12.37 -16.06
CA SER A 151 0.69 10.97 -15.67
C SER A 151 1.96 10.79 -14.83
N MET A 152 2.05 9.71 -14.05
CA MET A 152 3.27 9.44 -13.26
C MET A 152 4.52 9.28 -14.11
N ILE A 153 4.39 8.81 -15.35
CA ILE A 153 5.52 8.71 -16.29
C ILE A 153 5.95 10.09 -16.76
N GLU A 154 5.00 10.94 -17.18
CA GLU A 154 5.30 12.34 -17.55
C GLU A 154 5.90 13.12 -16.37
N ALA A 155 5.37 12.92 -15.15
CA ALA A 155 5.92 13.55 -13.95
C ALA A 155 7.38 13.11 -13.71
N ALA A 156 7.70 11.82 -13.90
CA ALA A 156 9.06 11.31 -13.78
C ALA A 156 9.99 11.89 -14.85
N GLU A 157 9.54 11.99 -16.12
CA GLU A 157 10.31 12.65 -17.18
C GLU A 157 10.53 14.14 -16.90
N ASN A 158 9.51 14.82 -16.37
CA ASN A 158 9.66 16.24 -15.98
C ASN A 158 10.72 16.42 -14.88
N VAL A 159 10.77 15.50 -13.91
CA VAL A 159 11.81 15.50 -12.86
C VAL A 159 13.17 15.21 -13.47
N ALA A 160 13.30 14.20 -14.33
CA ALA A 160 14.54 13.85 -14.99
C ALA A 160 15.09 15.04 -15.81
N LYS A 161 14.24 15.69 -16.59
CA LYS A 161 14.59 16.88 -17.38
C LYS A 161 14.98 18.05 -16.50
N LYS A 162 14.18 18.37 -15.47
CA LYS A 162 14.41 19.52 -14.58
C LYS A 162 15.73 19.42 -13.82
N TYR A 163 16.08 18.21 -13.36
CA TYR A 163 17.25 17.97 -12.53
C TYR A 163 18.41 17.31 -13.30
N HIS A 164 18.30 17.21 -14.64
CA HIS A 164 19.31 16.62 -15.53
C HIS A 164 19.73 15.20 -15.14
N ILE A 165 18.75 14.38 -14.68
CA ILE A 165 18.98 12.99 -14.30
C ILE A 165 19.02 12.13 -15.56
N SER A 166 20.17 11.55 -15.84
CA SER A 166 20.38 10.72 -17.03
C SER A 166 19.70 9.36 -16.92
N ARG A 167 19.49 8.73 -18.06
CA ARG A 167 18.98 7.36 -18.14
C ARG A 167 19.85 6.37 -17.35
N ASN A 168 21.16 6.51 -17.39
CA ASN A 168 22.09 5.65 -16.67
C ASN A 168 21.90 5.76 -15.16
N GLU A 169 21.79 6.97 -14.61
CA GLU A 169 21.55 7.19 -13.18
C GLU A 169 20.22 6.59 -12.73
N GLN A 170 19.17 6.68 -13.54
CA GLN A 170 17.88 6.05 -13.27
C GLN A 170 17.99 4.51 -13.25
N ASP A 171 18.68 3.94 -14.23
CA ASP A 171 18.89 2.50 -14.32
C ASP A 171 19.78 1.98 -13.18
N ASP A 172 20.83 2.73 -12.79
CA ASP A 172 21.68 2.42 -11.63
C ASP A 172 20.90 2.43 -10.32
N PHE A 173 20.02 3.42 -10.13
CA PHE A 173 19.14 3.47 -8.97
C PHE A 173 18.20 2.27 -8.90
N ALA A 174 17.54 1.92 -10.00
CA ALA A 174 16.64 0.77 -10.09
C ALA A 174 17.40 -0.55 -9.85
N TYR A 175 18.55 -0.72 -10.46
CA TYR A 175 19.43 -1.87 -10.26
C TYR A 175 19.81 -2.03 -8.77
N ARG A 176 20.34 -0.96 -8.17
CA ARG A 176 20.71 -0.94 -6.75
C ARG A 176 19.52 -1.28 -5.84
N SER A 177 18.33 -0.75 -6.13
CA SER A 177 17.11 -1.03 -5.37
C SER A 177 16.79 -2.54 -5.37
N HIS A 178 16.80 -3.18 -6.54
CA HIS A 178 16.56 -4.61 -6.65
C HIS A 178 17.65 -5.45 -5.96
N GLN A 179 18.93 -5.06 -6.06
CA GLN A 179 20.03 -5.78 -5.43
C GLN A 179 19.94 -5.69 -3.89
N LEU A 180 19.64 -4.51 -3.34
CA LEU A 180 19.48 -4.32 -1.90
C LEU A 180 18.28 -5.12 -1.36
N ALA A 181 17.13 -5.09 -2.05
CA ALA A 181 15.95 -5.85 -1.67
C ALA A 181 16.24 -7.37 -1.68
N SER A 182 16.88 -7.87 -2.75
CA SER A 182 17.27 -9.28 -2.86
C SER A 182 18.23 -9.70 -1.75
N LYS A 183 19.25 -8.89 -1.46
CA LYS A 183 20.20 -9.15 -0.37
C LYS A 183 19.49 -9.24 0.98
N ASN A 184 18.57 -8.31 1.27
CA ASN A 184 17.85 -8.30 2.55
C ASN A 184 16.83 -9.44 2.67
N MET A 185 16.23 -9.89 1.57
CA MET A 185 15.43 -11.12 1.57
C MET A 185 16.27 -12.34 1.93
N ASN A 186 17.43 -12.51 1.30
CA ASN A 186 18.31 -13.66 1.53
C ASN A 186 18.90 -13.68 2.95
N ASN A 187 19.15 -12.52 3.54
CA ASN A 187 19.66 -12.40 4.92
C ASN A 187 18.56 -12.53 5.99
N GLY A 188 17.31 -12.72 5.61
CA GLY A 188 16.19 -12.85 6.54
C GLY A 188 15.68 -11.53 7.16
N ASN A 189 16.27 -10.38 6.84
CA ASN A 189 15.86 -9.10 7.40
C ASN A 189 14.41 -8.74 7.04
N ILE A 190 14.03 -8.93 5.77
CA ILE A 190 12.66 -8.66 5.29
C ILE A 190 11.68 -9.72 5.80
N SER A 191 12.11 -10.95 6.01
CA SER A 191 11.23 -12.04 6.47
C SER A 191 10.66 -11.80 7.88
N GLN A 192 11.31 -10.96 8.69
CA GLN A 192 10.82 -10.61 10.03
C GLN A 192 9.55 -9.73 9.97
N GLU A 193 9.38 -8.92 8.94
CA GLU A 193 8.21 -8.08 8.76
C GLU A 193 7.08 -8.76 7.97
N ILE A 194 7.40 -9.78 7.17
CA ILE A 194 6.43 -10.49 6.34
C ILE A 194 5.75 -11.58 7.15
N LEU A 195 4.41 -11.53 7.18
CA LEU A 195 3.58 -12.61 7.68
C LEU A 195 3.28 -13.59 6.54
N PRO A 196 3.81 -14.82 6.60
CA PRO A 196 3.46 -15.85 5.62
C PRO A 196 1.98 -16.27 5.77
N PHE A 197 1.27 -16.35 4.66
CA PHE A 197 -0.09 -16.89 4.65
C PHE A 197 -0.32 -17.77 3.43
N LYS A 198 -1.36 -18.60 3.44
CA LYS A 198 -1.65 -19.53 2.36
C LYS A 198 -2.52 -18.88 1.28
N VAL A 199 -2.08 -18.97 0.04
CA VAL A 199 -2.85 -18.60 -1.16
C VAL A 199 -3.00 -19.85 -2.00
N LYS A 200 -4.24 -20.32 -2.19
CA LYS A 200 -4.54 -21.58 -2.93
C LYS A 200 -3.74 -22.80 -2.41
N GLY A 201 -3.57 -22.88 -1.08
CA GLY A 201 -2.88 -24.00 -0.43
C GLY A 201 -1.36 -23.85 -0.30
N GLU A 202 -0.74 -22.91 -1.00
CA GLU A 202 0.72 -22.66 -0.94
C GLU A 202 1.05 -21.42 -0.12
N TYR A 203 2.17 -21.43 0.59
CA TYR A 203 2.63 -20.25 1.33
C TYR A 203 3.03 -19.13 0.37
N PHE A 204 2.57 -17.91 0.69
CA PHE A 204 2.97 -16.67 0.06
C PHE A 204 3.77 -15.85 1.08
N ASN A 205 5.09 -15.78 0.90
CA ASN A 205 6.04 -15.22 1.87
C ASN A 205 7.19 -14.46 1.22
N GLN A 206 7.13 -14.19 -0.08
CA GLN A 206 8.16 -13.48 -0.83
C GLN A 206 7.54 -12.42 -1.75
N ASP A 207 8.17 -11.25 -1.78
CA ASP A 207 7.77 -10.16 -2.67
C ASP A 207 8.00 -10.53 -4.15
N GLU A 208 6.94 -10.57 -4.96
CA GLU A 208 7.00 -11.02 -6.35
C GLU A 208 7.71 -10.05 -7.31
N SER A 209 7.87 -8.79 -6.93
CA SER A 209 8.41 -7.75 -7.82
C SER A 209 9.92 -7.60 -7.78
N ILE A 210 10.60 -8.23 -6.81
CA ILE A 210 12.06 -8.21 -6.71
C ILE A 210 12.67 -9.07 -7.82
N LYS A 211 13.69 -8.53 -8.50
CA LYS A 211 14.39 -9.20 -9.60
C LYS A 211 15.87 -9.38 -9.28
N PRO A 212 16.28 -10.47 -8.61
CA PRO A 212 17.66 -10.70 -8.21
C PRO A 212 18.65 -10.75 -9.40
N GLN A 213 18.17 -11.24 -10.56
CA GLN A 213 19.00 -11.44 -11.77
C GLN A 213 18.99 -10.22 -12.71
N LEU A 214 18.42 -9.08 -12.26
CA LEU A 214 18.45 -7.86 -13.06
C LEU A 214 19.90 -7.39 -13.26
N THR A 215 20.22 -6.90 -14.46
CA THR A 215 21.53 -6.34 -14.79
C THR A 215 21.37 -4.97 -15.45
N LEU A 216 22.38 -4.10 -15.34
CA LEU A 216 22.42 -2.81 -16.05
C LEU A 216 22.32 -3.01 -17.57
N ARG A 217 22.92 -4.07 -18.11
CA ARG A 217 22.81 -4.42 -19.52
C ARG A 217 21.37 -4.70 -19.95
N THR A 218 20.57 -5.37 -19.11
CA THR A 218 19.14 -5.62 -19.40
C THR A 218 18.32 -4.35 -19.30
N LEU A 219 18.59 -3.50 -18.31
CA LEU A 219 17.93 -2.20 -18.16
C LEU A 219 18.22 -1.29 -19.37
N GLY A 220 19.48 -1.15 -19.76
CA GLY A 220 19.90 -0.30 -20.87
C GLY A 220 19.28 -0.67 -22.24
N ARG A 221 18.77 -1.90 -22.40
CA ARG A 221 18.08 -2.34 -23.62
C ARG A 221 16.59 -1.99 -23.67
N LEU A 222 16.02 -1.56 -22.54
CA LEU A 222 14.59 -1.24 -22.47
C LEU A 222 14.31 0.09 -23.20
N LYS A 223 13.26 0.09 -24.00
CA LYS A 223 12.81 1.31 -24.67
C LYS A 223 12.13 2.26 -23.66
N PRO A 224 12.32 3.57 -23.82
CA PRO A 224 11.54 4.54 -23.07
C PRO A 224 10.03 4.35 -23.25
N LEU A 225 9.26 4.72 -22.24
CA LEU A 225 7.79 4.66 -22.26
C LEU A 225 7.17 5.83 -23.05
N LEU A 226 7.88 6.97 -23.10
CA LEU A 226 7.52 8.11 -23.93
C LEU A 226 8.59 8.33 -25.02
N ASN A 227 8.16 8.89 -26.15
CA ASN A 227 9.11 9.28 -27.20
C ASN A 227 10.14 10.26 -26.63
N GLU A 228 11.41 10.03 -26.97
CA GLU A 228 12.56 10.83 -26.48
C GLU A 228 12.71 10.88 -24.94
N GLY A 229 12.03 9.96 -24.24
CA GLY A 229 12.11 9.85 -22.78
C GLY A 229 13.27 9.01 -22.29
N THR A 230 13.39 8.95 -20.97
CA THR A 230 14.43 8.19 -20.23
C THR A 230 13.82 7.15 -19.30
N VAL A 231 12.53 7.30 -18.93
CA VAL A 231 11.80 6.39 -18.05
C VAL A 231 11.37 5.14 -18.81
N THR A 232 11.62 3.97 -18.24
CA THR A 232 11.30 2.67 -18.83
C THR A 232 10.52 1.79 -17.85
N VAL A 233 10.00 0.66 -18.30
CA VAL A 233 9.40 -0.36 -17.41
C VAL A 233 10.39 -0.96 -16.40
N GLY A 234 11.68 -0.75 -16.58
CA GLY A 234 12.74 -1.26 -15.70
C GLY A 234 13.12 -0.32 -14.57
N ASN A 235 13.00 1.00 -14.78
CA ASN A 235 13.33 2.03 -13.81
C ASN A 235 12.10 2.80 -13.29
N SER A 236 10.90 2.27 -13.51
CA SER A 236 9.65 2.79 -12.98
C SER A 236 8.98 1.81 -12.01
N CYS A 237 8.19 2.37 -11.08
CA CYS A 237 7.38 1.62 -10.12
C CYS A 237 6.30 0.78 -10.83
N LYS A 238 6.00 -0.38 -10.28
CA LYS A 238 4.94 -1.28 -10.76
C LYS A 238 3.69 -1.17 -9.90
N LYS A 239 2.54 -1.52 -10.47
CA LYS A 239 1.32 -1.78 -9.70
C LYS A 239 1.48 -3.06 -8.90
N ASN A 240 1.09 -3.04 -7.64
CA ASN A 240 1.23 -4.16 -6.71
C ASN A 240 -0.04 -4.34 -5.87
N ASP A 241 -0.18 -5.55 -5.32
CA ASP A 241 -1.17 -5.90 -4.31
C ASP A 241 -0.45 -6.09 -2.97
N GLY A 242 -1.01 -5.60 -1.88
CA GLY A 242 -0.38 -5.75 -0.57
C GLY A 242 -1.18 -5.14 0.56
N ALA A 243 -0.82 -5.52 1.80
CA ALA A 243 -1.41 -5.01 3.02
C ALA A 243 -0.38 -4.90 4.13
N VAL A 244 -0.56 -3.91 4.99
CA VAL A 244 0.25 -3.69 6.19
C VAL A 244 -0.61 -3.20 7.33
N LEU A 245 -0.38 -3.71 8.53
CA LEU A 245 -0.97 -3.23 9.77
C LEU A 245 0.11 -2.95 10.83
N LEU A 246 -0.14 -1.92 11.62
CA LEU A 246 0.66 -1.54 12.77
C LEU A 246 -0.28 -1.36 13.97
N ILE A 247 0.20 -1.67 15.18
CA ILE A 247 -0.46 -1.30 16.43
C ILE A 247 0.24 -0.05 16.96
N VAL A 248 -0.51 1.06 17.01
CA VAL A 248 -0.08 2.34 17.58
C VAL A 248 -0.74 2.51 18.92
N MET A 249 0.04 2.78 19.97
CA MET A 249 -0.45 2.82 21.34
C MET A 249 0.17 3.99 22.12
N GLU A 250 -0.53 4.45 23.15
CA GLU A 250 0.02 5.36 24.15
C GLU A 250 1.07 4.63 24.98
N GLU A 251 2.25 5.24 25.20
CA GLU A 251 3.41 4.59 25.81
C GLU A 251 3.13 4.02 27.21
N ASN A 252 2.47 4.79 28.10
CA ASN A 252 2.16 4.30 29.45
C ASN A 252 1.17 3.13 29.38
N ARG A 253 0.22 3.18 28.44
CA ARG A 253 -0.71 2.08 28.21
C ARG A 253 -0.01 0.83 27.70
N ALA A 254 0.97 0.98 26.81
CA ALA A 254 1.80 -0.12 26.33
C ALA A 254 2.57 -0.78 27.49
N ARG A 255 3.21 0.03 28.37
CA ARG A 255 3.92 -0.47 29.56
C ARG A 255 3.01 -1.18 30.57
N GLN A 256 1.75 -0.76 30.71
CA GLN A 256 0.76 -1.39 31.59
C GLN A 256 0.29 -2.76 31.09
N LEU A 257 0.27 -2.96 29.77
CA LEU A 257 -0.23 -4.20 29.17
C LEU A 257 0.86 -5.26 28.96
N GLY A 258 2.15 -4.88 29.12
CA GLY A 258 3.32 -5.76 29.00
C GLY A 258 3.90 -5.70 27.61
#